data_c9cbbf2f9d373203024bf79de455de95
#
_entry.id   c9cbbf2f9d373203024bf79de455de95
#
_cell.length_a   1.000
_cell.length_b   1.000
_cell.length_c   1.000
_cell.angle_alpha   90.00
_cell.angle_beta   90.00
_cell.angle_gamma   90.00
#
_symmetry.space_group_name_H-M   'P 1'
#
loop_
_entity.id
_entity.type
_entity.pdbx_description
1 polymer ?
#
loop_
_entity_poly.entity_id
_entity_poly.type
_entity_poly.pdbx_seq_one_letter_code
_entity_poly.pdbx_strand_id
1 'polypeptide(L)'
;MRKSYYILLGLLACLSPAFGQSDADTVTSASEQVPAKIVTINTSAGTMKAKLYDDVPNHVRTFIDRAKRGEFDGTLFTRVLPEFMIQGGAPDSRNAPAGARCGFGDRNAEIMPEMKPHRFNKRGALAAPRQNDDINPQKKSDMSQFYIVQGKVYTNGELDTLEMIANQDIKEKAMEKYFYPVRAELRMQKVSNKREYQKRLRQINAQVDSVVRSTPGHLLFTKEQRKAYTTVGGCHHLDGNYTVYGELVEGFDVLDAIAGQPRDEYDRPKKDVRIIKVTVNN
;
A
#
# COMPACT_ATOMS: atom_id res chain seq x y z
N MET A 1 52.40 -27.25 -46.53
CA MET A 1 53.48 -26.29 -46.87
C MET A 1 53.28 -25.06 -46.04
N ARG A 2 53.98 -25.01 -44.95
CA ARG A 2 55.09 -24.16 -44.48
C ARG A 2 55.17 -22.79 -45.16
N LYS A 3 55.00 -21.72 -44.34
CA LYS A 3 56.09 -20.72 -44.17
C LYS A 3 55.79 -19.83 -42.97
N SER A 4 56.65 -20.02 -41.94
CA SER A 4 56.88 -19.06 -40.85
C SER A 4 57.66 -17.87 -41.36
N TYR A 5 57.47 -16.69 -40.80
CA TYR A 5 58.49 -15.63 -40.73
C TYR A 5 58.49 -14.99 -39.35
N TYR A 6 59.58 -15.15 -38.63
CA TYR A 6 60.02 -14.36 -37.48
C TYR A 6 60.81 -13.15 -37.96
N ILE A 7 60.76 -12.00 -37.34
CA ILE A 7 61.73 -10.91 -37.22
C ILE A 7 61.23 -10.02 -36.06
N LEU A 8 61.84 -9.92 -34.97
CA LEU A 8 63.06 -9.40 -34.38
C LEU A 8 62.93 -8.01 -33.77
N LEU A 9 63.24 -8.00 -32.47
CA LEU A 9 63.52 -6.98 -31.47
C LEU A 9 63.78 -5.53 -31.94
N GLY A 10 63.25 -4.60 -31.15
CA GLY A 10 63.71 -3.24 -30.97
C GLY A 10 63.42 -2.74 -29.58
N LEU A 11 64.35 -2.85 -28.63
CA LEU A 11 64.34 -2.18 -27.34
C LEU A 11 64.52 -0.68 -27.55
N LEU A 12 63.59 0.14 -27.07
CA LEU A 12 63.88 1.56 -26.82
C LEU A 12 63.36 1.91 -25.44
N ALA A 13 64.24 2.12 -24.50
CA ALA A 13 64.00 2.64 -23.20
C ALA A 13 63.74 4.15 -23.29
N CYS A 14 62.56 4.58 -22.93
CA CYS A 14 62.26 5.98 -22.66
C CYS A 14 61.76 6.13 -21.23
N LEU A 15 62.59 6.88 -20.46
CA LEU A 15 62.21 7.37 -19.13
C LEU A 15 60.93 8.19 -19.20
N SER A 16 59.97 7.86 -18.37
CA SER A 16 58.80 8.70 -18.12
C SER A 16 58.80 9.18 -16.67
N PRO A 17 58.47 10.46 -16.41
CA PRO A 17 58.44 10.99 -15.06
C PRO A 17 57.19 10.45 -14.32
N ALA A 18 57.41 10.14 -13.05
CA ALA A 18 56.36 9.77 -12.10
C ALA A 18 55.38 10.95 -11.91
N PHE A 19 54.19 10.83 -12.46
CA PHE A 19 53.07 11.64 -12.02
C PHE A 19 52.34 10.87 -10.90
N GLY A 20 52.24 11.52 -9.74
CA GLY A 20 51.60 10.98 -8.57
C GLY A 20 50.12 10.64 -8.88
N GLN A 21 49.76 9.41 -8.60
CA GLN A 21 48.43 8.93 -8.56
C GLN A 21 47.78 9.50 -7.29
N SER A 22 46.92 10.51 -7.46
CA SER A 22 46.02 10.93 -6.40
C SER A 22 44.99 9.81 -6.22
N ASP A 23 45.03 9.16 -5.07
CA ASP A 23 43.99 8.28 -4.60
C ASP A 23 42.70 9.09 -4.56
N ALA A 24 41.84 8.88 -5.56
CA ALA A 24 40.45 9.31 -5.51
C ALA A 24 39.78 8.41 -4.48
N ASP A 25 39.73 8.90 -3.24
CA ASP A 25 38.87 8.38 -2.20
C ASP A 25 37.45 8.28 -2.77
N THR A 26 37.05 7.06 -3.10
CA THR A 26 35.68 6.71 -3.36
C THR A 26 34.94 6.85 -2.03
N VAL A 27 34.47 8.06 -1.75
CA VAL A 27 33.51 8.30 -0.67
C VAL A 27 32.24 7.56 -1.06
N THR A 28 32.17 6.29 -0.68
CA THR A 28 30.92 5.56 -0.62
C THR A 28 30.08 6.28 0.45
N SER A 29 29.21 7.17 0.02
CA SER A 29 28.20 7.74 0.90
C SER A 29 27.31 6.60 1.38
N ALA A 30 27.69 5.99 2.50
CA ALA A 30 26.73 5.22 3.28
C ALA A 30 25.62 6.21 3.62
N SER A 31 24.45 6.05 2.97
CA SER A 31 23.26 6.75 3.38
C SER A 31 23.03 6.39 4.85
N GLU A 32 23.27 7.33 5.74
CA GLU A 32 22.88 7.23 7.15
C GLU A 32 21.40 6.86 7.15
N GLN A 33 21.08 5.59 7.40
CA GLN A 33 19.70 5.15 7.52
C GLN A 33 19.18 5.79 8.81
N VAL A 34 18.40 6.86 8.66
CA VAL A 34 17.65 7.44 9.77
C VAL A 34 16.90 6.30 10.45
N PRO A 35 17.10 6.07 11.76
CA PRO A 35 16.46 4.96 12.43
C PRO A 35 14.94 5.07 12.28
N ALA A 36 14.33 3.95 11.91
CA ALA A 36 12.89 3.91 11.68
C ALA A 36 12.14 4.27 12.97
N LYS A 37 11.24 5.23 12.89
CA LYS A 37 10.39 5.63 14.01
C LYS A 37 9.43 4.49 14.35
N ILE A 38 9.59 3.91 15.55
CA ILE A 38 8.75 2.83 16.05
C ILE A 38 7.75 3.39 17.06
N VAL A 39 6.50 3.01 16.91
CA VAL A 39 5.43 3.31 17.86
C VAL A 39 5.01 2.03 18.57
N THR A 40 4.89 2.11 19.88
CA THR A 40 4.34 1.02 20.72
C THR A 40 2.92 1.40 21.16
N ILE A 41 1.95 0.55 20.84
CA ILE A 41 0.54 0.70 21.20
C ILE A 41 0.22 -0.36 22.25
N ASN A 42 0.18 0.05 23.52
CA ASN A 42 -0.20 -0.82 24.63
C ASN A 42 -1.72 -0.81 24.77
N THR A 43 -2.33 -1.98 24.77
CA THR A 43 -3.78 -2.14 24.89
C THR A 43 -4.13 -3.12 26.02
N SER A 44 -5.39 -3.13 26.41
CA SER A 44 -5.90 -4.12 27.37
C SER A 44 -5.91 -5.57 26.81
N ALA A 45 -5.68 -5.74 25.50
CA ALA A 45 -5.59 -7.05 24.83
C ALA A 45 -4.14 -7.48 24.55
N GLY A 46 -3.15 -6.60 24.77
CA GLY A 46 -1.74 -6.84 24.49
C GLY A 46 -1.06 -5.64 23.82
N THR A 47 0.18 -5.84 23.40
CA THR A 47 1.03 -4.78 22.83
C THR A 47 1.25 -5.01 21.34
N MET A 48 1.12 -3.94 20.56
CA MET A 48 1.45 -3.90 19.15
C MET A 48 2.57 -2.87 18.90
N LYS A 49 3.46 -3.14 17.93
CA LYS A 49 4.46 -2.16 17.49
C LYS A 49 4.32 -1.89 16.01
N ALA A 50 4.38 -0.62 15.63
CA ALA A 50 4.30 -0.18 14.25
C ALA A 50 5.50 0.67 13.86
N LYS A 51 6.00 0.46 12.65
CA LYS A 51 6.99 1.33 11.98
C LYS A 51 6.24 2.42 11.24
N LEU A 52 6.65 3.69 11.41
CA LEU A 52 6.12 4.82 10.67
C LEU A 52 6.94 5.11 9.41
N TYR A 53 6.29 5.65 8.38
CA TYR A 53 6.88 5.90 7.06
C TYR A 53 7.33 7.36 6.90
N ASP A 54 8.54 7.58 6.39
CA ASP A 54 9.09 8.94 6.26
C ASP A 54 8.53 9.72 5.05
N ASP A 55 7.90 9.03 4.09
CA ASP A 55 7.36 9.62 2.86
C ASP A 55 5.93 10.19 2.99
N VAL A 56 5.38 10.19 4.20
CA VAL A 56 4.08 10.79 4.56
C VAL A 56 4.22 11.66 5.84
N PRO A 57 5.06 12.70 5.76
CA PRO A 57 5.58 13.41 6.94
C PRO A 57 4.52 14.12 7.78
N ASN A 58 3.43 14.62 7.17
CA ASN A 58 2.40 15.33 7.92
C ASN A 58 1.57 14.36 8.78
N HIS A 59 1.20 13.19 8.24
CA HIS A 59 0.49 12.16 9.02
C HIS A 59 1.36 11.64 10.15
N VAL A 60 2.62 11.32 9.86
CA VAL A 60 3.56 10.82 10.87
C VAL A 60 3.80 11.84 11.97
N ARG A 61 4.07 13.11 11.63
CA ARG A 61 4.25 14.18 12.61
C ARG A 61 3.00 14.34 13.48
N THR A 62 1.83 14.47 12.85
CA THR A 62 0.57 14.66 13.57
C THR A 62 0.27 13.48 14.51
N PHE A 63 0.47 12.24 14.04
CA PHE A 63 0.28 11.06 14.88
C PHE A 63 1.24 11.05 16.08
N ILE A 64 2.53 11.33 15.86
CA ILE A 64 3.55 11.41 16.91
C ILE A 64 3.20 12.49 17.93
N ASP A 65 2.82 13.68 17.49
CA ASP A 65 2.49 14.81 18.37
C ASP A 65 1.26 14.48 19.24
N ARG A 66 0.24 13.84 18.67
CA ARG A 66 -0.95 13.38 19.42
C ARG A 66 -0.59 12.27 20.42
N ALA A 67 0.23 11.31 20.01
CA ALA A 67 0.72 10.26 20.92
C ALA A 67 1.52 10.82 22.10
N LYS A 68 2.44 11.78 21.83
CA LYS A 68 3.22 12.46 22.89
C LYS A 68 2.35 13.26 23.85
N ARG A 69 1.23 13.82 23.39
CA ARG A 69 0.25 14.51 24.26
C ARG A 69 -0.70 13.55 24.99
N GLY A 70 -0.57 12.23 24.77
CA GLY A 70 -1.44 11.22 25.39
C GLY A 70 -2.88 11.26 24.88
N GLU A 71 -3.11 11.79 23.68
CA GLU A 71 -4.48 11.96 23.14
C GLU A 71 -5.16 10.62 22.80
N PHE A 72 -4.39 9.57 22.58
CA PHE A 72 -4.90 8.22 22.38
C PHE A 72 -5.06 7.44 23.70
N ASP A 73 -4.42 7.88 24.79
CA ASP A 73 -4.40 7.15 26.05
C ASP A 73 -5.81 7.12 26.67
N GLY A 74 -6.22 5.94 27.07
CA GLY A 74 -7.54 5.70 27.65
C GLY A 74 -8.71 5.60 26.66
N THR A 75 -8.49 5.82 25.36
CA THR A 75 -9.51 5.65 24.32
C THR A 75 -9.74 4.17 23.98
N LEU A 76 -10.76 3.87 23.19
CA LEU A 76 -11.17 2.51 22.85
C LEU A 76 -10.89 2.19 21.37
N PHE A 77 -10.79 0.90 21.06
CA PHE A 77 -11.12 0.42 19.72
C PHE A 77 -12.63 0.42 19.59
N THR A 78 -13.13 1.38 18.81
CA THR A 78 -14.57 1.68 18.69
C THR A 78 -15.24 0.93 17.55
N ARG A 79 -14.46 0.36 16.63
CA ARG A 79 -14.96 -0.41 15.50
C ARG A 79 -13.98 -1.52 15.14
N VAL A 80 -14.42 -2.76 15.22
CA VAL A 80 -13.61 -3.94 14.89
C VAL A 80 -14.38 -4.85 13.95
N LEU A 81 -13.74 -5.24 12.84
CA LEU A 81 -14.34 -6.15 11.87
C LEU A 81 -13.30 -7.21 11.45
N PRO A 82 -13.63 -8.49 11.67
CA PRO A 82 -12.84 -9.59 11.12
C PRO A 82 -12.67 -9.44 9.60
N GLU A 83 -11.50 -9.88 9.10
CA GLU A 83 -11.13 -9.80 7.69
C GLU A 83 -11.09 -8.37 7.11
N PHE A 84 -11.17 -7.35 7.97
CA PHE A 84 -11.14 -5.96 7.56
C PHE A 84 -10.12 -5.15 8.39
N MET A 85 -10.52 -4.55 9.52
CA MET A 85 -9.64 -3.69 10.31
C MET A 85 -10.11 -3.55 11.76
N ILE A 86 -9.23 -3.00 12.61
CA ILE A 86 -9.56 -2.45 13.92
C ILE A 86 -9.32 -0.94 13.90
N GLN A 87 -10.31 -0.16 14.36
CA GLN A 87 -10.23 1.30 14.42
C GLN A 87 -10.45 1.78 15.85
N GLY A 88 -9.60 2.72 16.28
CA GLY A 88 -9.64 3.27 17.63
C GLY A 88 -8.96 4.63 17.73
N GLY A 89 -8.89 5.15 18.96
CA GLY A 89 -8.23 6.43 19.25
C GLY A 89 -9.19 7.61 19.40
N ALA A 90 -10.45 7.48 19.00
CA ALA A 90 -11.42 8.57 19.02
C ALA A 90 -11.58 9.18 20.44
N PRO A 91 -11.46 10.51 20.59
CA PRO A 91 -11.50 11.18 21.92
C PRO A 91 -12.79 10.93 22.69
N ASP A 92 -13.93 10.86 21.99
CA ASP A 92 -15.27 10.62 22.55
C ASP A 92 -15.43 9.22 23.14
N SER A 93 -14.54 8.28 22.80
CA SER A 93 -14.55 6.93 23.33
C SER A 93 -13.95 6.77 24.74
N ARG A 94 -13.13 7.76 25.19
CA ARG A 94 -12.36 7.64 26.44
C ARG A 94 -13.22 7.34 27.67
N ASN A 95 -14.37 8.00 27.77
CA ASN A 95 -15.32 7.86 28.88
C ASN A 95 -16.68 7.35 28.41
N ALA A 96 -16.75 6.74 27.22
CA ALA A 96 -18.00 6.23 26.70
C ALA A 96 -18.55 5.09 27.57
N PRO A 97 -19.82 5.16 28.02
CA PRO A 97 -20.44 4.04 28.72
C PRO A 97 -20.44 2.77 27.88
N ALA A 98 -20.45 1.62 28.53
CA ALA A 98 -20.56 0.33 27.85
C ALA A 98 -21.80 0.29 26.95
N GLY A 99 -21.64 -0.17 25.70
CA GLY A 99 -22.72 -0.22 24.69
C GLY A 99 -23.13 1.13 24.08
N ALA A 100 -22.58 2.25 24.54
CA ALA A 100 -22.86 3.54 23.91
C ALA A 100 -22.12 3.66 22.58
N ARG A 101 -22.78 4.24 21.55
CA ARG A 101 -22.14 4.58 20.29
C ARG A 101 -21.09 5.66 20.51
N CYS A 102 -19.88 5.42 19.99
CA CYS A 102 -18.75 6.35 20.04
C CYS A 102 -17.86 6.15 18.80
N GLY A 103 -16.76 6.89 18.68
CA GLY A 103 -15.88 6.78 17.52
C GLY A 103 -16.22 7.81 16.43
N PHE A 104 -16.82 8.94 16.81
CA PHE A 104 -17.18 10.01 15.86
C PHE A 104 -15.96 10.81 15.39
N GLY A 105 -14.84 10.72 16.14
CA GLY A 105 -13.62 11.46 15.85
C GLY A 105 -13.70 12.95 16.17
N ASP A 106 -12.76 13.71 15.58
CA ASP A 106 -12.67 15.17 15.75
C ASP A 106 -12.36 15.83 14.40
N ARG A 107 -13.32 16.59 13.86
CA ARG A 107 -13.14 17.31 12.59
C ARG A 107 -12.03 18.36 12.65
N ASN A 108 -11.69 18.88 13.82
CA ASN A 108 -10.56 19.80 13.99
C ASN A 108 -9.20 19.10 13.83
N ALA A 109 -9.20 17.78 13.83
CA ALA A 109 -8.01 16.95 13.61
C ALA A 109 -7.82 16.52 12.14
N GLU A 110 -8.62 17.06 11.21
CA GLU A 110 -8.52 16.71 9.81
C GLU A 110 -7.30 17.35 9.13
N ILE A 111 -6.54 16.55 8.38
CA ILE A 111 -5.42 17.02 7.56
C ILE A 111 -5.56 16.54 6.12
N MET A 112 -4.88 17.23 5.18
CA MET A 112 -4.86 16.84 3.76
C MET A 112 -4.23 15.47 3.57
N PRO A 113 -4.74 14.65 2.63
CA PRO A 113 -4.24 13.31 2.42
C PRO A 113 -2.82 13.29 1.85
N GLU A 114 -2.04 12.26 2.19
CA GLU A 114 -0.71 11.98 1.65
C GLU A 114 -0.65 10.56 1.04
N MET A 115 -1.67 10.19 0.27
CA MET A 115 -1.74 8.85 -0.33
C MET A 115 -0.59 8.60 -1.29
N LYS A 116 0.07 7.45 -1.14
CA LYS A 116 1.18 7.00 -2.00
C LYS A 116 0.83 5.67 -2.65
N PRO A 117 1.00 5.48 -3.97
CA PRO A 117 0.62 4.24 -4.65
C PRO A 117 1.31 2.98 -4.11
N HIS A 118 2.54 3.11 -3.58
CA HIS A 118 3.30 2.01 -2.99
C HIS A 118 3.00 1.78 -1.49
N ARG A 119 2.19 2.65 -0.86
CA ARG A 119 1.66 2.49 0.51
C ARG A 119 0.21 2.05 0.42
N PHE A 120 -0.02 0.77 0.44
CA PHE A 120 -1.34 0.17 0.27
C PHE A 120 -1.77 -0.61 1.52
N ASN A 121 -3.05 -0.91 1.61
CA ASN A 121 -3.71 -1.46 2.79
C ASN A 121 -3.50 -2.98 2.93
N LYS A 122 -2.24 -3.43 2.92
CA LYS A 122 -1.88 -4.82 3.29
C LYS A 122 -2.15 -5.06 4.78
N ARG A 123 -2.19 -6.33 5.19
CA ARG A 123 -2.27 -6.70 6.61
C ARG A 123 -1.19 -5.99 7.43
N GLY A 124 -1.60 -5.40 8.54
CA GLY A 124 -0.74 -4.60 9.42
C GLY A 124 -0.60 -3.12 8.99
N ALA A 125 -1.15 -2.68 7.86
CA ALA A 125 -1.11 -1.26 7.49
C ALA A 125 -1.76 -0.40 8.58
N LEU A 126 -1.03 0.63 9.04
CA LEU A 126 -1.50 1.65 9.97
C LEU A 126 -1.89 2.89 9.16
N ALA A 127 -3.15 3.28 9.23
CA ALA A 127 -3.71 4.31 8.38
C ALA A 127 -4.73 5.21 9.10
N ALA A 128 -5.04 6.34 8.49
CA ALA A 128 -5.97 7.31 9.02
C ALA A 128 -7.39 7.10 8.42
N PRO A 129 -8.44 6.99 9.25
CA PRO A 129 -9.81 6.98 8.76
C PRO A 129 -10.22 8.36 8.24
N ARG A 130 -11.34 8.42 7.53
CA ARG A 130 -11.94 9.65 7.01
C ARG A 130 -13.43 9.50 6.80
N GLN A 131 -14.12 10.61 6.66
CA GLN A 131 -15.52 10.65 6.23
C GLN A 131 -15.65 10.27 4.74
N ASN A 132 -16.86 9.84 4.34
CA ASN A 132 -17.19 9.50 2.96
C ASN A 132 -17.00 10.70 2.01
N ASP A 133 -16.83 10.43 0.71
CA ASP A 133 -16.56 11.44 -0.31
C ASP A 133 -17.68 12.51 -0.41
N ASP A 134 -18.95 12.18 -0.15
CA ASP A 134 -20.07 13.12 -0.14
C ASP A 134 -19.92 14.20 0.93
N ILE A 135 -19.32 13.87 2.07
CA ILE A 135 -19.09 14.78 3.19
C ILE A 135 -17.68 15.40 3.11
N ASN A 136 -16.72 14.64 2.58
CA ASN A 136 -15.32 14.96 2.55
C ASN A 136 -14.72 14.70 1.15
N PRO A 137 -15.08 15.49 0.13
CA PRO A 137 -14.59 15.30 -1.25
C PRO A 137 -13.07 15.51 -1.37
N GLN A 138 -12.45 16.21 -0.44
CA GLN A 138 -11.00 16.38 -0.38
C GLN A 138 -10.26 15.19 0.24
N LYS A 139 -10.99 14.16 0.69
CA LYS A 139 -10.45 12.95 1.32
C LYS A 139 -9.53 13.24 2.51
N LYS A 140 -9.78 14.32 3.26
CA LYS A 140 -8.99 14.66 4.45
C LYS A 140 -9.04 13.52 5.45
N SER A 141 -7.89 13.25 6.07
CA SER A 141 -7.72 12.22 7.09
C SER A 141 -8.10 12.74 8.46
N ASP A 142 -8.89 12.01 9.23
CA ASP A 142 -9.14 12.28 10.64
C ASP A 142 -8.01 11.70 11.50
N MET A 143 -7.10 12.55 11.96
CA MET A 143 -5.95 12.16 12.77
C MET A 143 -6.26 12.01 14.27
N SER A 144 -7.49 12.20 14.70
CA SER A 144 -7.92 11.87 16.07
C SER A 144 -8.09 10.36 16.29
N GLN A 145 -8.06 9.60 15.23
CA GLN A 145 -8.23 8.16 15.19
C GLN A 145 -7.18 7.51 14.27
N PHE A 146 -7.08 6.21 14.38
CA PHE A 146 -6.31 5.38 13.43
C PHE A 146 -7.00 4.03 13.23
N TYR A 147 -6.66 3.35 12.14
CA TYR A 147 -7.01 1.95 11.98
C TYR A 147 -5.79 1.10 11.63
N ILE A 148 -5.87 -0.18 11.96
CA ILE A 148 -4.87 -1.19 11.59
C ILE A 148 -5.59 -2.27 10.80
N VAL A 149 -5.10 -2.57 9.61
CA VAL A 149 -5.69 -3.55 8.71
C VAL A 149 -5.42 -4.97 9.22
N GLN A 150 -6.47 -5.74 9.43
CA GLN A 150 -6.37 -7.19 9.54
C GLN A 150 -6.39 -7.81 8.14
N GLY A 151 -7.44 -7.50 7.36
CA GLY A 151 -7.63 -7.94 5.99
C GLY A 151 -7.84 -9.44 5.84
N LYS A 152 -8.15 -9.86 4.61
CA LYS A 152 -8.21 -11.28 4.22
C LYS A 152 -7.14 -11.61 3.18
N VAL A 153 -6.79 -12.89 3.09
CA VAL A 153 -5.93 -13.41 2.04
C VAL A 153 -6.78 -13.71 0.81
N TYR A 154 -6.30 -13.30 -0.35
CA TYR A 154 -6.94 -13.53 -1.64
C TYR A 154 -6.20 -14.61 -2.43
N THR A 155 -6.91 -15.30 -3.31
CA THR A 155 -6.30 -16.07 -4.38
C THR A 155 -6.00 -15.16 -5.58
N ASN A 156 -5.08 -15.57 -6.47
CA ASN A 156 -4.86 -14.84 -7.72
C ASN A 156 -6.15 -14.74 -8.56
N GLY A 157 -6.97 -15.81 -8.60
CA GLY A 157 -8.23 -15.80 -9.32
C GLY A 157 -9.25 -14.81 -8.78
N GLU A 158 -9.30 -14.59 -7.44
CA GLU A 158 -10.13 -13.53 -6.85
C GLU A 158 -9.64 -12.14 -7.27
N LEU A 159 -8.32 -11.90 -7.24
CA LEU A 159 -7.75 -10.61 -7.67
C LEU A 159 -7.99 -10.36 -9.16
N ASP A 160 -7.86 -11.39 -10.03
CA ASP A 160 -8.19 -11.29 -11.45
C ASP A 160 -9.67 -10.96 -11.67
N THR A 161 -10.55 -11.55 -10.87
CA THR A 161 -12.00 -11.28 -10.91
C THR A 161 -12.30 -9.84 -10.51
N LEU A 162 -11.64 -9.33 -9.46
CA LEU A 162 -11.79 -7.94 -9.03
C LEU A 162 -11.32 -6.96 -10.11
N GLU A 163 -10.17 -7.20 -10.75
CA GLU A 163 -9.71 -6.39 -11.88
C GLU A 163 -10.69 -6.46 -13.06
N MET A 164 -11.21 -7.64 -13.36
CA MET A 164 -12.17 -7.83 -14.45
C MET A 164 -13.45 -7.02 -14.22
N ILE A 165 -14.04 -7.13 -13.01
CA ILE A 165 -15.28 -6.43 -12.65
C ILE A 165 -15.06 -4.92 -12.65
N ALA A 166 -14.01 -4.45 -11.96
CA ALA A 166 -13.72 -3.02 -11.85
C ALA A 166 -13.45 -2.32 -13.19
N ASN A 167 -12.91 -3.08 -14.17
CA ASN A 167 -12.55 -2.53 -15.48
C ASN A 167 -13.57 -2.87 -16.58
N GLN A 168 -14.70 -3.49 -16.25
CA GLN A 168 -15.64 -3.99 -17.25
C GLN A 168 -16.12 -2.93 -18.23
N ASP A 169 -16.57 -1.78 -17.73
CA ASP A 169 -17.09 -0.68 -18.57
C ASP A 169 -15.99 -0.06 -19.44
N ILE A 170 -14.77 0.04 -18.89
CA ILE A 170 -13.62 0.56 -19.62
C ILE A 170 -13.27 -0.38 -20.78
N LYS A 171 -13.25 -1.69 -20.51
CA LYS A 171 -12.96 -2.72 -21.51
C LYS A 171 -14.04 -2.76 -22.59
N GLU A 172 -15.33 -2.67 -22.23
CA GLU A 172 -16.43 -2.68 -23.17
C GLU A 172 -16.31 -1.51 -24.17
N LYS A 173 -16.12 -0.28 -23.68
CA LYS A 173 -15.89 0.89 -24.53
C LYS A 173 -14.65 0.75 -25.44
N ALA A 174 -13.59 0.13 -24.93
CA ALA A 174 -12.41 -0.14 -25.75
C ALA A 174 -12.68 -1.22 -26.80
N MET A 175 -13.46 -2.25 -26.50
CA MET A 175 -13.88 -3.28 -27.44
C MET A 175 -14.81 -2.73 -28.54
N GLU A 176 -15.70 -1.80 -28.20
CA GLU A 176 -16.52 -1.07 -29.19
C GLU A 176 -15.66 -0.35 -30.23
N LYS A 177 -14.53 0.20 -29.81
CA LYS A 177 -13.62 0.93 -30.67
C LYS A 177 -12.71 0.04 -31.52
N TYR A 178 -12.15 -1.02 -30.94
CA TYR A 178 -11.07 -1.77 -31.56
C TYR A 178 -11.43 -3.17 -32.03
N PHE A 179 -12.40 -3.84 -31.43
CA PHE A 179 -12.76 -5.22 -31.72
C PHE A 179 -14.02 -5.34 -32.58
N TYR A 180 -15.12 -4.71 -32.17
CA TYR A 180 -16.41 -4.90 -32.86
C TYR A 180 -16.41 -4.47 -34.32
N PRO A 181 -15.75 -3.37 -34.76
CA PRO A 181 -15.69 -2.99 -36.16
C PRO A 181 -15.02 -4.04 -37.06
N VAL A 182 -14.07 -4.81 -36.54
CA VAL A 182 -13.28 -5.80 -37.29
C VAL A 182 -13.70 -7.25 -37.02
N ARG A 183 -14.74 -7.46 -36.21
CA ARG A 183 -15.18 -8.79 -35.76
C ARG A 183 -15.52 -9.75 -36.89
N ALA A 184 -16.18 -9.26 -37.95
CA ALA A 184 -16.54 -10.09 -39.12
C ALA A 184 -15.29 -10.55 -39.86
N GLU A 185 -14.34 -9.65 -40.12
CA GLU A 185 -13.06 -9.98 -40.73
C GLU A 185 -12.28 -11.01 -39.92
N LEU A 186 -12.17 -10.80 -38.60
CA LEU A 186 -11.51 -11.73 -37.69
C LEU A 186 -12.11 -13.13 -37.71
N ARG A 187 -13.43 -13.25 -37.86
CA ARG A 187 -14.09 -14.55 -38.00
C ARG A 187 -13.63 -15.31 -39.27
N MET A 188 -13.51 -14.58 -40.39
CA MET A 188 -13.00 -15.17 -41.64
C MET A 188 -11.52 -15.53 -41.54
N GLN A 189 -10.69 -14.65 -40.97
CA GLN A 189 -9.27 -14.91 -40.77
C GLN A 189 -9.01 -16.10 -39.85
N LYS A 190 -9.86 -16.33 -38.84
CA LYS A 190 -9.75 -17.49 -37.94
C LYS A 190 -9.75 -18.83 -38.68
N VAL A 191 -10.47 -18.90 -39.78
CA VAL A 191 -10.59 -20.13 -40.62
C VAL A 191 -9.52 -20.13 -41.71
N SER A 192 -9.35 -19.03 -42.43
CA SER A 192 -8.49 -18.92 -43.61
C SER A 192 -7.01 -18.74 -43.29
N ASN A 193 -6.69 -17.99 -42.24
CA ASN A 193 -5.32 -17.64 -41.84
C ASN A 193 -5.17 -17.48 -40.31
N LYS A 194 -5.01 -18.62 -39.64
CA LYS A 194 -4.90 -18.68 -38.17
C LYS A 194 -3.75 -17.81 -37.60
N ARG A 195 -2.63 -17.69 -38.35
CA ARG A 195 -1.46 -16.91 -37.91
C ARG A 195 -1.79 -15.39 -37.91
N GLU A 196 -2.40 -14.91 -38.98
CA GLU A 196 -2.77 -13.48 -39.09
C GLU A 196 -3.90 -13.15 -38.09
N TYR A 197 -4.89 -14.00 -37.92
CA TYR A 197 -5.91 -13.90 -36.87
C TYR A 197 -5.29 -13.71 -35.48
N GLN A 198 -4.35 -14.57 -35.10
CA GLN A 198 -3.71 -14.47 -33.78
C GLN A 198 -2.88 -13.20 -33.63
N LYS A 199 -2.19 -12.77 -34.70
CA LYS A 199 -1.44 -11.51 -34.70
C LYS A 199 -2.37 -10.31 -34.51
N ARG A 200 -3.46 -10.26 -35.27
CA ARG A 200 -4.45 -9.19 -35.19
C ARG A 200 -5.14 -9.13 -33.82
N LEU A 201 -5.51 -10.31 -33.29
CA LEU A 201 -6.12 -10.40 -31.97
C LEU A 201 -5.17 -9.88 -30.86
N ARG A 202 -3.88 -10.23 -30.91
CA ARG A 202 -2.89 -9.68 -29.97
C ARG A 202 -2.76 -8.14 -30.06
N GLN A 203 -2.80 -7.59 -31.27
CA GLN A 203 -2.77 -6.13 -31.45
C GLN A 203 -4.00 -5.45 -30.83
N ILE A 204 -5.19 -6.01 -31.05
CA ILE A 204 -6.44 -5.49 -30.47
C ILE A 204 -6.39 -5.58 -28.95
N ASN A 205 -6.00 -6.71 -28.39
CA ASN A 205 -5.88 -6.87 -26.95
C ASN A 205 -4.88 -5.85 -26.34
N ALA A 206 -3.74 -5.64 -27.01
CA ALA A 206 -2.77 -4.63 -26.56
C ALA A 206 -3.35 -3.19 -26.58
N GLN A 207 -4.20 -2.87 -27.57
CA GLN A 207 -4.90 -1.59 -27.62
C GLN A 207 -5.93 -1.46 -26.50
N VAL A 208 -6.72 -2.50 -26.26
CA VAL A 208 -7.69 -2.55 -25.14
C VAL A 208 -6.98 -2.40 -23.80
N ASP A 209 -5.91 -3.16 -23.57
CA ASP A 209 -5.11 -3.08 -22.35
C ASP A 209 -4.48 -1.69 -22.16
N SER A 210 -4.04 -1.05 -23.23
CA SER A 210 -3.53 0.32 -23.20
C SER A 210 -4.60 1.31 -22.74
N VAL A 211 -5.83 1.18 -23.26
CA VAL A 211 -6.97 2.01 -22.83
C VAL A 211 -7.28 1.80 -21.34
N VAL A 212 -7.32 0.54 -20.88
CA VAL A 212 -7.55 0.26 -19.47
C VAL A 212 -6.51 0.95 -18.59
N ARG A 213 -5.23 0.80 -18.92
CA ARG A 213 -4.12 1.38 -18.13
C ARG A 213 -4.13 2.91 -18.11
N SER A 214 -4.59 3.54 -19.19
CA SER A 214 -4.62 5.00 -19.31
C SER A 214 -5.90 5.66 -18.78
N THR A 215 -6.93 4.88 -18.50
CA THR A 215 -8.22 5.42 -18.03
C THR A 215 -8.18 5.63 -16.51
N PRO A 216 -8.49 6.83 -16.00
CA PRO A 216 -8.59 7.07 -14.56
C PRO A 216 -9.62 6.13 -13.90
N GLY A 217 -9.30 5.67 -12.68
CA GLY A 217 -10.19 4.78 -11.93
C GLY A 217 -10.09 3.29 -12.28
N HIS A 218 -9.19 2.91 -13.21
CA HIS A 218 -8.92 1.50 -13.45
C HIS A 218 -8.33 0.80 -12.21
N LEU A 219 -8.60 -0.49 -12.06
CA LEU A 219 -7.99 -1.33 -11.04
C LEU A 219 -7.03 -2.33 -11.70
N LEU A 220 -5.73 -2.20 -11.41
CA LEU A 220 -4.71 -3.18 -11.77
C LEU A 220 -3.74 -3.32 -10.62
N PHE A 221 -3.69 -4.51 -10.03
CA PHE A 221 -2.77 -4.79 -8.93
C PHE A 221 -1.32 -4.87 -9.42
N THR A 222 -0.42 -4.17 -8.75
CA THR A 222 1.03 -4.33 -8.97
C THR A 222 1.49 -5.72 -8.51
N LYS A 223 2.70 -6.12 -8.90
CA LYS A 223 3.29 -7.40 -8.45
C LYS A 223 3.42 -7.45 -6.93
N GLU A 224 3.76 -6.34 -6.32
CA GLU A 224 3.92 -6.18 -4.87
C GLU A 224 2.57 -6.31 -4.15
N GLN A 225 1.52 -5.66 -4.66
CA GLN A 225 0.17 -5.78 -4.14
C GLN A 225 -0.35 -7.21 -4.27
N ARG A 226 -0.22 -7.84 -5.44
CA ARG A 226 -0.60 -9.25 -5.63
C ARG A 226 0.11 -10.17 -4.67
N LYS A 227 1.44 -10.01 -4.53
CA LYS A 227 2.22 -10.80 -3.57
C LYS A 227 1.70 -10.60 -2.14
N ALA A 228 1.49 -9.37 -1.71
CA ALA A 228 1.01 -9.08 -0.36
C ALA A 228 -0.40 -9.66 -0.14
N TYR A 229 -1.34 -9.37 -1.05
CA TYR A 229 -2.73 -9.81 -0.89
C TYR A 229 -2.90 -11.33 -0.97
N THR A 230 -2.03 -12.04 -1.70
CA THR A 230 -2.08 -13.52 -1.79
C THR A 230 -1.26 -14.24 -0.71
N THR A 231 -0.51 -13.51 0.13
CA THR A 231 0.30 -14.10 1.22
C THR A 231 -0.17 -13.63 2.59
N VAL A 232 0.03 -12.36 2.91
CA VAL A 232 -0.34 -11.81 4.22
C VAL A 232 -1.78 -11.28 4.25
N GLY A 233 -2.34 -10.95 3.09
CA GLY A 233 -3.68 -10.39 2.96
C GLY A 233 -3.73 -8.87 3.04
N GLY A 234 -4.95 -8.34 3.11
CA GLY A 234 -5.22 -6.91 3.21
C GLY A 234 -6.62 -6.50 2.77
N CYS A 235 -6.78 -5.19 2.52
CA CYS A 235 -8.07 -4.56 2.15
C CYS A 235 -7.89 -3.69 0.91
N HIS A 236 -7.83 -4.31 -0.28
CA HIS A 236 -7.54 -3.62 -1.53
C HIS A 236 -8.47 -2.44 -1.85
N HIS A 237 -9.74 -2.50 -1.41
CA HIS A 237 -10.74 -1.47 -1.69
C HIS A 237 -10.47 -0.14 -0.96
N LEU A 238 -9.53 -0.12 -0.01
CA LEU A 238 -9.07 1.09 0.67
C LEU A 238 -7.89 1.76 -0.07
N ASP A 239 -7.26 1.07 -1.02
CA ASP A 239 -6.09 1.57 -1.72
C ASP A 239 -6.40 2.84 -2.53
N GLY A 240 -5.50 3.83 -2.45
CA GLY A 240 -5.69 5.13 -3.11
C GLY A 240 -6.80 6.00 -2.51
N ASN A 241 -7.46 5.57 -1.43
CA ASN A 241 -8.54 6.30 -0.78
C ASN A 241 -8.24 6.71 0.66
N TYR A 242 -7.21 6.13 1.27
CA TYR A 242 -6.80 6.38 2.65
C TYR A 242 -5.28 6.53 2.72
N THR A 243 -4.78 7.40 3.59
CA THR A 243 -3.34 7.55 3.81
C THR A 243 -2.84 6.47 4.75
N VAL A 244 -1.99 5.60 4.25
CA VAL A 244 -1.23 4.62 5.03
C VAL A 244 0.08 5.26 5.45
N TYR A 245 0.29 5.44 6.76
CA TYR A 245 1.46 6.15 7.29
C TYR A 245 2.39 5.28 8.15
N GLY A 246 2.08 3.98 8.24
CA GLY A 246 2.90 3.02 8.95
C GLY A 246 2.49 1.58 8.69
N GLU A 247 3.20 0.67 9.32
CA GLU A 247 2.89 -0.75 9.27
C GLU A 247 3.23 -1.43 10.60
N LEU A 248 2.40 -2.38 11.00
CA LEU A 248 2.64 -3.22 12.16
C LEU A 248 3.86 -4.11 11.91
N VAL A 249 4.75 -4.19 12.88
CA VAL A 249 5.94 -5.05 12.84
C VAL A 249 5.93 -6.13 13.92
N GLU A 250 5.16 -5.93 15.02
CA GLU A 250 4.95 -6.91 16.09
C GLU A 250 3.51 -6.82 16.63
N GLY A 251 2.97 -7.92 17.17
CA GLY A 251 1.65 -7.97 17.80
C GLY A 251 0.52 -8.27 16.82
N PHE A 252 0.78 -9.04 15.76
CA PHE A 252 -0.25 -9.51 14.82
C PHE A 252 -1.28 -10.44 15.46
N ASP A 253 -0.89 -11.18 16.48
CA ASP A 253 -1.78 -11.99 17.33
C ASP A 253 -2.74 -11.11 18.13
N VAL A 254 -2.24 -9.97 18.64
CA VAL A 254 -3.07 -8.96 19.33
C VAL A 254 -4.06 -8.31 18.35
N LEU A 255 -3.62 -7.98 17.14
CA LEU A 255 -4.49 -7.48 16.06
C LEU A 255 -5.64 -8.47 15.79
N ASP A 256 -5.34 -9.76 15.66
CA ASP A 256 -6.34 -10.80 15.40
C ASP A 256 -7.28 -10.99 16.60
N ALA A 257 -6.74 -10.98 17.82
CA ALA A 257 -7.53 -11.09 19.04
C ALA A 257 -8.52 -9.91 19.20
N ILE A 258 -8.14 -8.71 18.82
CA ILE A 258 -9.02 -7.52 18.84
C ILE A 258 -10.07 -7.61 17.72
N ALA A 259 -9.65 -7.93 16.50
CA ALA A 259 -10.56 -8.01 15.36
C ALA A 259 -11.62 -9.12 15.51
N GLY A 260 -11.26 -10.22 16.19
CA GLY A 260 -12.14 -11.35 16.45
C GLY A 260 -13.08 -11.17 17.65
N GLN A 261 -13.07 -10.04 18.36
CA GLN A 261 -13.96 -9.82 19.52
C GLN A 261 -15.44 -9.84 19.10
N PRO A 262 -16.34 -10.42 19.93
CA PRO A 262 -17.77 -10.22 19.78
C PRO A 262 -18.10 -8.72 19.81
N ARG A 263 -18.89 -8.27 18.86
CA ARG A 263 -19.23 -6.84 18.68
C ARG A 263 -20.73 -6.59 18.78
N ASP A 264 -21.09 -5.35 19.05
CA ASP A 264 -22.46 -4.86 19.05
C ASP A 264 -22.93 -4.44 17.63
N GLU A 265 -24.09 -3.83 17.55
CA GLU A 265 -24.68 -3.32 16.28
C GLU A 265 -23.91 -2.17 15.64
N TYR A 266 -22.99 -1.53 16.37
CA TYR A 266 -22.11 -0.46 15.91
C TYR A 266 -20.70 -0.94 15.57
N ASP A 267 -20.48 -2.26 15.54
CA ASP A 267 -19.15 -2.89 15.39
C ASP A 267 -18.18 -2.62 16.56
N ARG A 268 -18.66 -2.07 17.70
CA ARG A 268 -17.85 -1.91 18.90
C ARG A 268 -17.71 -3.26 19.62
N PRO A 269 -16.51 -3.61 20.12
CA PRO A 269 -16.34 -4.80 20.97
C PRO A 269 -17.29 -4.76 22.14
N LYS A 270 -18.07 -5.86 22.38
CA LYS A 270 -18.96 -5.97 23.57
C LYS A 270 -18.18 -5.87 24.88
N LYS A 271 -16.92 -6.37 24.89
CA LYS A 271 -15.96 -6.12 25.95
C LYS A 271 -14.95 -5.10 25.44
N ASP A 272 -15.02 -3.90 26.00
CA ASP A 272 -14.15 -2.81 25.58
C ASP A 272 -12.67 -3.18 25.53
N VAL A 273 -12.03 -2.92 24.39
CA VAL A 273 -10.58 -2.98 24.25
C VAL A 273 -10.03 -1.56 24.30
N ARG A 274 -9.29 -1.29 25.38
CA ARG A 274 -8.76 0.06 25.67
C ARG A 274 -7.32 0.20 25.20
N ILE A 275 -7.03 1.34 24.58
CA ILE A 275 -5.67 1.81 24.32
C ILE A 275 -5.15 2.38 25.65
N ILE A 276 -4.22 1.69 26.27
CA ILE A 276 -3.68 2.09 27.57
C ILE A 276 -2.70 3.26 27.37
N LYS A 277 -1.79 3.09 26.40
CA LYS A 277 -0.78 4.10 26.10
C LYS A 277 -0.20 3.92 24.71
N VAL A 278 0.06 5.04 24.04
CA VAL A 278 0.84 5.07 22.79
C VAL A 278 2.16 5.79 23.06
N THR A 279 3.28 5.10 22.81
CA THR A 279 4.64 5.66 22.99
C THR A 279 5.40 5.64 21.67
N VAL A 280 6.21 6.66 21.44
CA VAL A 280 7.08 6.77 20.28
C VAL A 280 8.51 6.52 20.74
N ASN A 281 9.14 5.49 20.19
CA ASN A 281 10.55 5.18 20.45
C ASN A 281 11.39 5.84 19.33
N ASN A 282 12.37 6.59 19.73
CA ASN A 282 13.34 7.21 18.82
C ASN A 282 14.36 6.18 18.35
#